data_9a0d8fce77968f56562ff8e4c5038e8d
#
_entry.id   9a0d8fce77968f56562ff8e4c5038e8d
#
_cell.length_a   1.000
_cell.length_b   1.000
_cell.length_c   1.000
_cell.angle_alpha   90.00
_cell.angle_beta   90.00
_cell.angle_gamma   90.00
#
_symmetry.space_group_name_H-M   'P 1'
#
loop_
_entity.id
_entity.type
_entity.pdbx_description
1 polymer ?
#
loop_
_entity_poly.entity_id
_entity_poly.type
_entity_poly.pdbx_seq_one_letter_code
_entity_poly.pdbx_strand_id
1 'polypeptide(L)'
;MTSVDQLTKKCPYCGKMLLTLPGLLAQEEMGDSEQNALRGLEIVCTCEQSIYAERKLQAEIEASRRSTEAKEKAERTARRMAASNMPETWHRRGLSSWLRRTPNEQLAYDSAVAFGKRIQAGEHPSLYIAGPIGTGKTMLASCLALDLIRSGKSVLWSNVGDLLRSLRATFSSKEQNEEFVIDHFAQASILVLDDLGKERPTEWAAEQLFAIFNRRYDYGKPTIITTNYSGADLIKRLTPKPDMSGYADDTTARAIVDRLRGTASTIILEGESKR
;
A
#
# COMPACT_ATOMS: atom_id res chain seq x y z
N MET A 1 -3.87 58.88 16.32
CA MET A 1 -2.65 58.68 17.16
C MET A 1 -2.85 57.42 17.95
N THR A 2 -2.15 56.36 17.62
CA THR A 2 -2.19 55.07 18.35
C THR A 2 -1.32 55.23 19.57
N SER A 3 -1.88 55.11 20.78
CA SER A 3 -1.11 55.29 21.99
C SER A 3 -0.05 54.19 22.12
N VAL A 4 1.13 54.52 22.62
CA VAL A 4 2.26 53.61 22.87
C VAL A 4 1.81 52.36 23.67
N ASP A 5 0.81 52.52 24.54
CA ASP A 5 0.21 51.44 25.31
C ASP A 5 -0.51 50.36 24.43
N GLN A 6 -0.93 50.71 23.22
CA GLN A 6 -1.55 49.74 22.29
C GLN A 6 -0.51 48.96 21.46
N LEU A 7 0.74 49.47 21.43
CA LEU A 7 1.84 48.91 20.64
C LEU A 7 2.77 48.04 21.47
N THR A 8 2.59 48.03 22.80
CA THR A 8 3.42 47.29 23.74
C THR A 8 2.58 46.38 24.63
N LYS A 9 3.21 45.36 25.20
CA LYS A 9 2.63 44.47 26.20
C LYS A 9 3.70 44.10 27.25
N LYS A 10 3.26 43.78 28.46
CA LYS A 10 4.19 43.27 29.50
C LYS A 10 4.29 41.76 29.40
N CYS A 11 5.50 41.22 29.54
CA CYS A 11 5.70 39.80 29.75
C CYS A 11 4.95 39.36 31.00
N PRO A 12 4.08 38.34 30.94
CA PRO A 12 3.32 37.89 32.13
C PRO A 12 4.18 37.27 33.21
N TYR A 13 5.42 36.90 32.90
CA TYR A 13 6.31 36.22 33.83
C TYR A 13 7.32 37.16 34.52
N CYS A 14 7.95 38.05 33.75
CA CYS A 14 9.01 38.93 34.32
C CYS A 14 8.67 40.42 34.27
N GLY A 15 7.54 40.82 33.70
CA GLY A 15 7.10 42.21 33.60
C GLY A 15 7.83 43.07 32.57
N LYS A 16 8.82 42.54 31.84
CA LYS A 16 9.55 43.26 30.79
C LYS A 16 8.58 43.75 29.70
N MET A 17 8.73 44.98 29.27
CA MET A 17 7.96 45.52 28.16
C MET A 17 8.39 44.87 26.84
N LEU A 18 7.44 44.49 26.06
CA LEU A 18 7.62 43.82 24.76
C LEU A 18 6.87 44.60 23.68
N LEU A 19 7.38 44.61 22.49
CA LEU A 19 6.69 45.16 21.30
C LEU A 19 5.61 44.20 20.83
N THR A 20 4.44 44.69 20.45
CA THR A 20 3.42 43.88 19.78
C THR A 20 3.70 43.79 18.29
N LEU A 21 3.12 42.81 17.59
CA LEU A 21 3.25 42.71 16.13
C LEU A 21 2.70 43.96 15.40
N PRO A 22 1.53 44.51 15.77
CA PRO A 22 1.10 45.82 15.28
C PRO A 22 2.07 46.97 15.58
N GLY A 23 2.73 46.95 16.74
CA GLY A 23 3.75 47.93 17.09
C GLY A 23 5.00 47.85 16.21
N LEU A 24 5.41 46.65 15.85
CA LEU A 24 6.51 46.45 14.88
C LEU A 24 6.19 47.00 13.50
N LEU A 25 5.01 46.73 13.00
CA LEU A 25 4.57 47.19 11.67
C LEU A 25 4.33 48.71 11.60
N ALA A 26 3.96 49.34 12.73
CA ALA A 26 3.72 50.77 12.80
C ALA A 26 5.00 51.58 12.94
N GLN A 27 6.16 50.97 13.25
CA GLN A 27 7.42 51.71 13.49
C GLN A 27 7.85 52.57 12.31
N GLU A 28 7.58 52.12 11.05
CA GLU A 28 7.96 52.83 9.82
C GLU A 28 7.11 54.09 9.56
N GLU A 29 5.92 54.20 10.17
CA GLU A 29 4.96 55.28 9.99
C GLU A 29 4.95 56.30 11.15
N MET A 30 5.79 56.07 12.18
CA MET A 30 5.79 56.87 13.45
C MET A 30 6.82 57.99 13.39
N GLY A 31 6.57 59.05 14.19
CA GLY A 31 7.54 60.13 14.39
C GLY A 31 8.74 59.74 15.27
N ASP A 32 9.85 60.46 15.11
CA ASP A 32 11.14 60.15 15.76
C ASP A 32 11.06 59.96 17.29
N SER A 33 10.20 60.67 17.98
CA SER A 33 10.04 60.58 19.46
C SER A 33 9.37 59.27 19.86
N GLU A 34 8.39 58.79 19.07
CA GLU A 34 7.67 57.54 19.34
C GLU A 34 8.53 56.33 18.95
N GLN A 35 9.27 56.40 17.82
CA GLN A 35 10.24 55.38 17.45
C GLN A 35 11.31 55.17 18.51
N ASN A 36 11.82 56.27 19.12
CA ASN A 36 12.80 56.17 20.21
C ASN A 36 12.25 55.48 21.45
N ALA A 37 10.95 55.61 21.78
CA ALA A 37 10.32 54.95 22.90
C ALA A 37 10.20 53.43 22.71
N LEU A 38 10.12 52.98 21.47
CA LEU A 38 10.02 51.55 21.13
C LEU A 38 11.37 50.92 20.80
N ARG A 39 12.42 51.72 20.69
CA ARG A 39 13.76 51.28 20.27
C ARG A 39 14.35 50.30 21.30
N GLY A 40 14.73 49.12 20.85
CA GLY A 40 15.31 48.09 21.69
C GLY A 40 14.32 47.18 22.41
N LEU A 41 13.00 47.35 22.18
CA LEU A 41 12.02 46.38 22.69
C LEU A 41 12.02 45.12 21.81
N GLU A 42 12.00 43.97 22.46
CA GLU A 42 11.91 42.67 21.84
C GLU A 42 10.42 42.26 21.65
N ILE A 43 10.10 41.53 20.60
CA ILE A 43 8.75 41.02 20.37
C ILE A 43 8.46 39.82 21.30
N VAL A 44 9.49 39.04 21.61
CA VAL A 44 9.40 37.83 22.45
C VAL A 44 10.31 38.01 23.66
N CYS A 45 9.79 37.67 24.84
CA CYS A 45 10.59 37.71 26.05
C CYS A 45 11.57 36.54 26.15
N THR A 46 12.81 36.81 26.43
CA THR A 46 13.87 35.81 26.59
C THR A 46 14.03 35.37 28.05
N CYS A 47 13.11 35.70 28.97
CA CYS A 47 13.16 35.19 30.35
C CYS A 47 12.91 33.66 30.36
N GLU A 48 13.52 32.98 31.30
CA GLU A 48 13.51 31.51 31.42
C GLU A 48 12.08 30.91 31.42
N GLN A 49 11.15 31.57 32.13
CA GLN A 49 9.75 31.15 32.20
C GLN A 49 8.99 31.35 30.88
N SER A 50 9.29 32.40 30.12
CA SER A 50 8.69 32.63 28.81
C SER A 50 9.18 31.60 27.80
N ILE A 51 10.48 31.33 27.80
CA ILE A 51 11.09 30.29 26.95
C ILE A 51 10.51 28.91 27.28
N TYR A 52 10.35 28.59 28.56
CA TYR A 52 9.75 27.33 28.99
C TYR A 52 8.28 27.19 28.54
N ALA A 53 7.48 28.24 28.71
CA ALA A 53 6.07 28.25 28.30
C ALA A 53 5.92 28.09 26.78
N GLU A 54 6.78 28.75 26.01
CA GLU A 54 6.77 28.61 24.53
C GLU A 54 7.15 27.21 24.07
N ARG A 55 8.21 26.62 24.65
CA ARG A 55 8.60 25.24 24.37
C ARG A 55 7.51 24.23 24.72
N LYS A 56 6.82 24.44 25.84
CA LYS A 56 5.70 23.61 26.27
C LYS A 56 4.55 23.69 25.26
N LEU A 57 4.18 24.90 24.86
CA LEU A 57 3.13 25.13 23.87
C LEU A 57 3.47 24.48 22.53
N GLN A 58 4.71 24.66 22.06
CA GLN A 58 5.17 24.01 20.80
C GLN A 58 5.10 22.49 20.90
N ALA A 59 5.53 21.91 22.03
CA ALA A 59 5.44 20.46 22.24
C ALA A 59 3.98 19.95 22.22
N GLU A 60 3.04 20.70 22.83
CA GLU A 60 1.61 20.38 22.80
C GLU A 60 1.01 20.46 21.38
N ILE A 61 1.38 21.49 20.61
CA ILE A 61 0.97 21.65 19.21
C ILE A 61 1.50 20.49 18.35
N GLU A 62 2.79 20.16 18.50
CA GLU A 62 3.39 19.03 17.78
C GLU A 62 2.74 17.68 18.15
N ALA A 63 2.46 17.45 19.44
CA ALA A 63 1.79 16.25 19.91
C ALA A 63 0.37 16.13 19.34
N SER A 64 -0.39 17.23 19.32
CA SER A 64 -1.72 17.30 18.71
C SER A 64 -1.67 17.00 17.20
N ARG A 65 -0.72 17.64 16.49
CA ARG A 65 -0.52 17.41 15.06
C ARG A 65 -0.17 15.96 14.75
N ARG A 66 0.79 15.37 15.50
CA ARG A 66 1.17 13.94 15.33
C ARG A 66 -0.02 13.01 15.58
N SER A 67 -0.85 13.33 16.59
CA SER A 67 -2.07 12.55 16.88
C SER A 67 -3.07 12.60 15.72
N THR A 68 -3.31 13.79 15.14
CA THR A 68 -4.21 13.96 13.99
C THR A 68 -3.70 13.24 12.76
N GLU A 69 -2.41 13.40 12.44
CA GLU A 69 -1.77 12.70 11.30
C GLU A 69 -1.83 11.17 11.46
N ALA A 70 -1.64 10.67 12.69
CA ALA A 70 -1.75 9.23 12.97
C ALA A 70 -3.17 8.70 12.79
N LYS A 71 -4.20 9.45 13.22
CA LYS A 71 -5.62 9.10 13.01
C LYS A 71 -5.97 9.06 11.52
N GLU A 72 -5.61 10.10 10.76
CA GLU A 72 -5.86 10.13 9.33
C GLU A 72 -5.17 8.97 8.59
N LYS A 73 -3.91 8.68 8.96
CA LYS A 73 -3.17 7.55 8.39
C LYS A 73 -3.86 6.21 8.70
N ALA A 74 -4.34 6.03 9.93
CA ALA A 74 -5.06 4.83 10.34
C ALA A 74 -6.38 4.68 9.55
N GLU A 75 -7.16 5.75 9.40
CA GLU A 75 -8.40 5.75 8.61
C GLU A 75 -8.15 5.42 7.13
N ARG A 76 -7.14 6.05 6.52
CA ARG A 76 -6.76 5.75 5.11
C ARG A 76 -6.35 4.29 4.95
N THR A 77 -5.62 3.73 5.92
CA THR A 77 -5.22 2.32 5.92
C THR A 77 -6.44 1.41 6.08
N ALA A 78 -7.37 1.72 6.99
CA ALA A 78 -8.60 0.97 7.17
C ALA A 78 -9.48 0.95 5.90
N ARG A 79 -9.61 2.10 5.21
CA ARG A 79 -10.34 2.19 3.93
C ARG A 79 -9.69 1.31 2.84
N ARG A 80 -8.35 1.34 2.71
CA ARG A 80 -7.64 0.47 1.75
C ARG A 80 -7.80 -1.01 2.08
N MET A 81 -7.77 -1.34 3.37
CA MET A 81 -7.99 -2.71 3.84
C MET A 81 -9.40 -3.19 3.49
N ALA A 82 -10.42 -2.41 3.75
CA ALA A 82 -11.80 -2.75 3.40
C ALA A 82 -12.00 -2.94 1.88
N ALA A 83 -11.33 -2.10 1.07
CA ALA A 83 -11.38 -2.19 -0.39
C ALA A 83 -10.53 -3.32 -0.98
N SER A 84 -9.67 -3.97 -0.18
CA SER A 84 -8.73 -4.97 -0.68
C SER A 84 -9.33 -6.35 -0.94
N ASN A 85 -10.51 -6.65 -0.44
CA ASN A 85 -11.13 -7.99 -0.43
C ASN A 85 -10.28 -9.06 0.29
N MET A 86 -9.25 -8.66 1.04
CA MET A 86 -8.43 -9.59 1.78
C MET A 86 -9.22 -10.23 2.92
N PRO A 87 -9.15 -11.57 3.12
CA PRO A 87 -9.81 -12.23 4.25
C PRO A 87 -9.34 -11.67 5.59
N GLU A 88 -10.27 -11.44 6.53
CA GLU A 88 -10.00 -10.85 7.86
C GLU A 88 -8.94 -11.61 8.66
N THR A 89 -8.83 -12.91 8.45
CA THR A 89 -7.82 -13.76 9.09
C THR A 89 -6.38 -13.30 8.85
N TRP A 90 -6.15 -12.55 7.76
CA TRP A 90 -4.84 -12.02 7.38
C TRP A 90 -4.59 -10.57 7.80
N HIS A 91 -5.60 -9.84 8.28
CA HIS A 91 -5.50 -8.41 8.60
C HIS A 91 -4.50 -8.06 9.70
N ARG A 92 -4.02 -9.04 10.46
CA ARG A 92 -3.10 -8.83 11.59
C ARG A 92 -1.69 -9.36 11.36
N ARG A 93 -1.43 -10.05 10.24
CA ARG A 93 -0.18 -10.80 10.01
C ARG A 93 0.63 -10.18 8.87
N GLY A 94 1.46 -9.17 9.19
CA GLY A 94 2.47 -8.66 8.26
C GLY A 94 3.69 -9.58 8.13
N LEU A 95 4.66 -9.20 7.31
CA LEU A 95 5.90 -9.96 7.09
C LEU A 95 6.68 -10.21 8.39
N SER A 96 6.57 -9.35 9.39
CA SER A 96 7.15 -9.57 10.73
C SER A 96 6.64 -10.84 11.41
N SER A 97 5.45 -11.31 11.03
CA SER A 97 4.86 -12.56 11.54
C SER A 97 5.33 -13.81 10.79
N TRP A 98 6.10 -13.66 9.71
CA TRP A 98 6.64 -14.78 8.95
C TRP A 98 7.75 -15.47 9.73
N LEU A 99 7.63 -16.79 9.93
CA LEU A 99 8.64 -17.58 10.60
C LEU A 99 9.79 -17.90 9.64
N ARG A 100 11.02 -17.75 10.12
CA ARG A 100 12.27 -17.93 9.36
C ARG A 100 13.09 -19.05 10.00
N ARG A 101 12.53 -20.26 10.00
CA ARG A 101 13.14 -21.43 10.66
C ARG A 101 14.15 -22.16 9.79
N THR A 102 14.04 -22.00 8.48
CA THR A 102 14.90 -22.64 7.48
C THR A 102 15.55 -21.59 6.57
N PRO A 103 16.69 -21.90 5.93
CA PRO A 103 17.29 -21.01 4.94
C PRO A 103 16.35 -20.64 3.80
N ASN A 104 15.50 -21.57 3.34
CA ASN A 104 14.49 -21.31 2.32
C ASN A 104 13.44 -20.30 2.79
N GLU A 105 12.96 -20.40 4.03
CA GLU A 105 12.02 -19.44 4.62
C GLU A 105 12.65 -18.04 4.79
N GLN A 106 13.94 -17.99 5.14
CA GLN A 106 14.68 -16.72 5.23
C GLN A 106 14.81 -16.07 3.84
N LEU A 107 15.21 -16.85 2.83
CA LEU A 107 15.32 -16.36 1.46
C LEU A 107 13.98 -15.86 0.92
N ALA A 108 12.89 -16.58 1.21
CA ALA A 108 11.54 -16.17 0.83
C ALA A 108 11.13 -14.85 1.50
N TYR A 109 11.45 -14.67 2.77
CA TYR A 109 11.24 -13.41 3.49
C TYR A 109 12.02 -12.26 2.86
N ASP A 110 13.32 -12.45 2.64
CA ASP A 110 14.20 -11.42 2.09
C ASP A 110 13.74 -11.00 0.69
N SER A 111 13.34 -11.98 -0.13
CA SER A 111 12.78 -11.74 -1.46
C SER A 111 11.46 -10.96 -1.41
N ALA A 112 10.57 -11.28 -0.47
CA ALA A 112 9.31 -10.56 -0.26
C ALA A 112 9.56 -9.11 0.22
N VAL A 113 10.52 -8.91 1.12
CA VAL A 113 10.93 -7.57 1.58
C VAL A 113 11.53 -6.76 0.43
N ALA A 114 12.42 -7.37 -0.36
CA ALA A 114 13.01 -6.72 -1.53
C ALA A 114 11.94 -6.30 -2.55
N PHE A 115 10.97 -7.18 -2.83
CA PHE A 115 9.82 -6.85 -3.67
C PHE A 115 9.04 -5.65 -3.13
N GLY A 116 8.70 -5.66 -1.83
CA GLY A 116 8.01 -4.55 -1.19
C GLY A 116 8.74 -3.22 -1.31
N LYS A 117 10.07 -3.22 -1.15
CA LYS A 117 10.92 -2.04 -1.33
C LYS A 117 10.88 -1.51 -2.76
N ARG A 118 10.94 -2.40 -3.77
CA ARG A 118 10.83 -2.02 -5.19
C ARG A 118 9.48 -1.35 -5.50
N ILE A 119 8.39 -1.91 -4.99
CA ILE A 119 7.05 -1.30 -5.10
C ILE A 119 7.01 0.09 -4.44
N GLN A 120 7.65 0.26 -3.29
CA GLN A 120 7.73 1.55 -2.60
C GLN A 120 8.55 2.57 -3.36
N ALA A 121 9.62 2.13 -4.03
CA ALA A 121 10.45 2.95 -4.91
C ALA A 121 9.75 3.37 -6.22
N GLY A 122 8.52 2.88 -6.46
CA GLY A 122 7.76 3.20 -7.68
C GLY A 122 8.03 2.26 -8.85
N GLU A 123 8.78 1.17 -8.63
CA GLU A 123 8.90 0.12 -9.62
C GLU A 123 7.62 -0.73 -9.69
N HIS A 124 7.46 -1.47 -10.78
CA HIS A 124 6.28 -2.28 -11.04
C HIS A 124 6.63 -3.77 -11.28
N PRO A 125 7.38 -4.42 -10.36
CA PRO A 125 7.70 -5.84 -10.50
C PRO A 125 6.46 -6.69 -10.24
N SER A 126 6.43 -7.90 -10.84
CA SER A 126 5.53 -8.97 -10.43
C SER A 126 6.23 -9.99 -9.53
N LEU A 127 5.46 -10.80 -8.80
CA LEU A 127 5.98 -11.80 -7.88
C LEU A 127 5.24 -13.14 -8.07
N TYR A 128 6.00 -14.20 -8.28
CA TYR A 128 5.51 -15.55 -8.44
C TYR A 128 5.97 -16.40 -7.25
N ILE A 129 5.02 -16.88 -6.43
CA ILE A 129 5.29 -17.67 -5.25
C ILE A 129 4.80 -19.11 -5.50
N ALA A 130 5.72 -20.04 -5.67
CA ALA A 130 5.42 -21.44 -5.96
C ALA A 130 5.90 -22.37 -4.83
N GLY A 131 5.34 -23.57 -4.79
CA GLY A 131 5.78 -24.61 -3.85
C GLY A 131 4.66 -25.58 -3.49
N PRO A 132 4.95 -26.69 -2.79
CA PRO A 132 3.97 -27.69 -2.38
C PRO A 132 2.82 -27.13 -1.53
N ILE A 133 1.75 -27.91 -1.39
CA ILE A 133 0.61 -27.56 -0.53
C ILE A 133 1.07 -27.46 0.93
N GLY A 134 0.61 -26.41 1.63
CA GLY A 134 0.90 -26.24 3.07
C GLY A 134 2.21 -25.52 3.40
N THR A 135 3.06 -25.18 2.43
CA THR A 135 4.35 -24.49 2.66
C THR A 135 4.24 -23.01 3.06
N GLY A 136 3.02 -22.43 3.04
CA GLY A 136 2.79 -21.07 3.52
C GLY A 136 2.73 -19.98 2.42
N LYS A 137 2.61 -20.34 1.14
CA LYS A 137 2.53 -19.37 0.01
C LYS A 137 1.48 -18.28 0.21
N THR A 138 0.24 -18.67 0.48
CA THR A 138 -0.88 -17.75 0.78
C THR A 138 -0.56 -16.85 1.96
N MET A 139 0.05 -17.39 3.03
CA MET A 139 0.47 -16.62 4.19
C MET A 139 1.53 -15.58 3.82
N LEU A 140 2.56 -15.96 3.06
CA LEU A 140 3.61 -15.01 2.63
C LEU A 140 3.03 -13.89 1.76
N ALA A 141 2.19 -14.23 0.78
CA ALA A 141 1.51 -13.27 -0.08
C ALA A 141 0.60 -12.33 0.73
N SER A 142 -0.14 -12.86 1.71
CA SER A 142 -1.01 -12.08 2.60
C SER A 142 -0.21 -11.13 3.50
N CYS A 143 0.89 -11.60 4.09
CA CYS A 143 1.76 -10.77 4.91
C CYS A 143 2.34 -9.60 4.10
N LEU A 144 2.81 -9.88 2.90
CA LEU A 144 3.34 -8.86 1.99
C LEU A 144 2.25 -7.86 1.56
N ALA A 145 1.06 -8.35 1.18
CA ALA A 145 -0.07 -7.51 0.80
C ALA A 145 -0.48 -6.56 1.94
N LEU A 146 -0.54 -7.05 3.18
CA LEU A 146 -0.85 -6.23 4.34
C LEU A 146 0.19 -5.12 4.55
N ASP A 147 1.49 -5.44 4.42
CA ASP A 147 2.55 -4.43 4.60
C ASP A 147 2.54 -3.40 3.47
N LEU A 148 2.18 -3.79 2.23
CA LEU A 148 1.95 -2.87 1.13
C LEU A 148 0.76 -1.94 1.40
N ILE A 149 -0.36 -2.44 1.92
CA ILE A 149 -1.52 -1.63 2.32
C ILE A 149 -1.13 -0.64 3.43
N ARG A 150 -0.40 -1.08 4.44
CA ARG A 150 0.09 -0.23 5.55
C ARG A 150 1.06 0.85 5.08
N SER A 151 1.83 0.58 4.03
CA SER A 151 2.71 1.57 3.41
C SER A 151 1.99 2.53 2.45
N GLY A 152 0.66 2.40 2.33
CA GLY A 152 -0.18 3.32 1.55
C GLY A 152 -0.48 2.86 0.12
N LYS A 153 -0.13 1.64 -0.26
CA LYS A 153 -0.46 1.10 -1.59
C LYS A 153 -1.87 0.50 -1.59
N SER A 154 -2.55 0.55 -2.74
CA SER A 154 -3.84 -0.11 -2.94
C SER A 154 -3.60 -1.52 -3.48
N VAL A 155 -4.16 -2.51 -2.81
CA VAL A 155 -4.06 -3.92 -3.17
C VAL A 155 -5.48 -4.47 -3.36
N LEU A 156 -5.68 -5.23 -4.43
CA LEU A 156 -6.86 -6.06 -4.63
C LEU A 156 -6.46 -7.53 -4.44
N TRP A 157 -7.13 -8.22 -3.53
CA TRP A 157 -6.94 -9.63 -3.24
C TRP A 157 -8.07 -10.44 -3.86
N SER A 158 -7.74 -11.54 -4.51
CA SER A 158 -8.72 -12.56 -4.90
C SER A 158 -8.08 -13.94 -4.93
N ASN A 159 -8.89 -14.95 -4.67
CA ASN A 159 -8.60 -16.32 -5.08
C ASN A 159 -9.05 -16.49 -6.54
N VAL A 160 -8.34 -17.28 -7.34
CA VAL A 160 -8.68 -17.46 -8.76
C VAL A 160 -10.10 -18.02 -8.94
N GLY A 161 -10.54 -18.93 -8.07
CA GLY A 161 -11.89 -19.46 -8.10
C GLY A 161 -12.97 -18.40 -7.86
N ASP A 162 -12.72 -17.47 -6.94
CA ASP A 162 -13.65 -16.36 -6.65
C ASP A 162 -13.69 -15.36 -7.82
N LEU A 163 -12.54 -15.06 -8.43
CA LEU A 163 -12.47 -14.26 -9.66
C LEU A 163 -13.29 -14.88 -10.79
N LEU A 164 -13.07 -16.15 -11.10
CA LEU A 164 -13.82 -16.84 -12.15
C LEU A 164 -15.31 -16.96 -11.83
N ARG A 165 -15.68 -17.04 -10.55
CA ARG A 165 -17.07 -17.05 -10.10
C ARG A 165 -17.73 -15.68 -10.29
N SER A 166 -17.02 -14.59 -10.01
CA SER A 166 -17.53 -13.24 -10.25
C SER A 166 -17.75 -12.98 -11.76
N LEU A 167 -16.86 -13.48 -12.62
CA LEU A 167 -17.04 -13.40 -14.07
C LEU A 167 -18.26 -14.20 -14.55
N ARG A 168 -18.45 -15.44 -14.05
CA ARG A 168 -19.65 -16.24 -14.40
C ARG A 168 -20.95 -15.61 -13.92
N ALA A 169 -20.95 -14.90 -12.81
CA ALA A 169 -22.13 -14.22 -12.29
C ALA A 169 -22.65 -13.12 -13.25
N THR A 170 -21.78 -12.56 -14.09
CA THR A 170 -22.18 -11.57 -15.10
C THR A 170 -23.10 -12.14 -16.18
N PHE A 171 -23.03 -13.45 -16.45
CA PHE A 171 -23.90 -14.10 -17.44
C PHE A 171 -25.39 -14.04 -17.06
N SER A 172 -25.68 -13.96 -15.77
CA SER A 172 -27.04 -13.90 -15.24
C SER A 172 -27.48 -12.46 -14.89
N SER A 173 -26.57 -11.49 -14.99
CA SER A 173 -26.81 -10.10 -14.63
C SER A 173 -27.08 -9.23 -15.85
N LYS A 174 -28.12 -8.41 -15.79
CA LYS A 174 -28.38 -7.37 -16.81
C LYS A 174 -27.55 -6.09 -16.58
N GLU A 175 -26.98 -5.94 -15.37
CA GLU A 175 -26.31 -4.73 -14.93
C GLU A 175 -24.78 -4.81 -14.94
N GLN A 176 -24.22 -6.03 -14.81
CA GLN A 176 -22.79 -6.25 -14.82
C GLN A 176 -22.35 -6.94 -16.10
N ASN A 177 -21.39 -6.30 -16.78
CA ASN A 177 -20.73 -6.80 -17.98
C ASN A 177 -19.44 -7.52 -17.57
N GLU A 178 -19.11 -8.62 -18.22
CA GLU A 178 -17.86 -9.39 -18.07
C GLU A 178 -16.62 -8.47 -18.20
N GLU A 179 -16.66 -7.58 -19.17
CA GLU A 179 -15.60 -6.58 -19.42
C GLU A 179 -15.36 -5.69 -18.21
N PHE A 180 -16.39 -5.27 -17.50
CA PHE A 180 -16.26 -4.48 -16.27
C PHE A 180 -15.51 -5.24 -15.17
N VAL A 181 -15.78 -6.53 -15.01
CA VAL A 181 -15.08 -7.38 -14.03
C VAL A 181 -13.63 -7.58 -14.43
N ILE A 182 -13.36 -7.87 -15.72
CA ILE A 182 -11.98 -7.98 -16.25
C ILE A 182 -11.20 -6.69 -15.97
N ASP A 183 -11.80 -5.54 -16.29
CA ASP A 183 -11.17 -4.23 -16.07
C ASP A 183 -10.93 -3.95 -14.58
N HIS A 184 -11.85 -4.31 -13.71
CA HIS A 184 -11.67 -4.17 -12.27
C HIS A 184 -10.39 -4.86 -11.78
N PHE A 185 -10.12 -6.11 -12.22
CA PHE A 185 -8.91 -6.84 -11.88
C PHE A 185 -7.68 -6.34 -12.65
N ALA A 186 -7.84 -5.97 -13.91
CA ALA A 186 -6.75 -5.46 -14.75
C ALA A 186 -6.23 -4.11 -14.27
N GLN A 187 -7.12 -3.22 -13.82
CA GLN A 187 -6.78 -1.85 -13.39
C GLN A 187 -6.31 -1.76 -11.94
N ALA A 188 -6.49 -2.79 -11.12
CA ALA A 188 -6.02 -2.81 -9.73
C ALA A 188 -4.54 -2.41 -9.65
N SER A 189 -4.19 -1.48 -8.74
CA SER A 189 -2.82 -0.98 -8.61
C SER A 189 -1.84 -2.12 -8.33
N ILE A 190 -2.18 -3.01 -7.41
CA ILE A 190 -1.47 -4.26 -7.14
C ILE A 190 -2.54 -5.34 -7.04
N LEU A 191 -2.39 -6.43 -7.78
CA LEU A 191 -3.29 -7.57 -7.73
C LEU A 191 -2.59 -8.75 -7.03
N VAL A 192 -3.28 -9.36 -6.07
CA VAL A 192 -2.88 -10.64 -5.49
C VAL A 192 -3.87 -11.70 -5.95
N LEU A 193 -3.38 -12.71 -6.66
CA LEU A 193 -4.16 -13.87 -7.09
C LEU A 193 -3.62 -15.13 -6.42
N ASP A 194 -4.44 -15.66 -5.51
CA ASP A 194 -4.11 -16.85 -4.73
C ASP A 194 -4.58 -18.14 -5.42
N ASP A 195 -3.78 -19.19 -5.29
CA ASP A 195 -4.09 -20.55 -5.76
C ASP A 195 -4.28 -20.70 -7.29
N LEU A 196 -3.45 -20.03 -8.10
CA LEU A 196 -3.50 -20.19 -9.56
C LEU A 196 -3.22 -21.65 -9.98
N GLY A 197 -4.07 -22.18 -10.87
CA GLY A 197 -3.99 -23.55 -11.40
C GLY A 197 -4.74 -24.58 -10.56
N LYS A 198 -5.45 -24.18 -9.50
CA LYS A 198 -6.30 -25.08 -8.71
C LYS A 198 -7.63 -25.40 -9.40
N GLU A 199 -8.11 -24.45 -10.20
CA GLU A 199 -9.38 -24.56 -10.91
C GLU A 199 -9.30 -25.57 -12.06
N ARG A 200 -10.47 -26.07 -12.47
CA ARG A 200 -10.55 -26.92 -13.67
C ARG A 200 -10.23 -26.08 -14.91
N PRO A 201 -9.29 -26.52 -15.74
CA PRO A 201 -8.95 -25.81 -16.95
C PRO A 201 -10.11 -25.94 -17.96
N THR A 202 -10.75 -24.83 -18.29
CA THR A 202 -11.69 -24.69 -19.37
C THR A 202 -11.15 -23.60 -20.30
N GLU A 203 -11.46 -23.70 -21.60
CA GLU A 203 -11.05 -22.71 -22.59
C GLU A 203 -11.46 -21.30 -22.16
N TRP A 204 -12.73 -21.12 -21.80
CA TRP A 204 -13.24 -19.85 -21.26
C TRP A 204 -12.42 -19.34 -20.07
N ALA A 205 -12.11 -20.19 -19.07
CA ALA A 205 -11.34 -19.76 -17.91
C ALA A 205 -9.91 -19.33 -18.29
N ALA A 206 -9.27 -20.03 -19.22
CA ALA A 206 -7.96 -19.66 -19.72
C ALA A 206 -7.99 -18.34 -20.48
N GLU A 207 -9.00 -18.10 -21.32
CA GLU A 207 -9.21 -16.83 -22.03
C GLU A 207 -9.40 -15.65 -21.07
N GLN A 208 -10.24 -15.80 -20.03
CA GLN A 208 -10.47 -14.73 -19.05
C GLN A 208 -9.21 -14.40 -18.25
N LEU A 209 -8.50 -15.41 -17.80
CA LEU A 209 -7.22 -15.20 -17.11
C LEU A 209 -6.20 -14.54 -18.04
N PHE A 210 -6.13 -14.97 -19.31
CA PHE A 210 -5.26 -14.35 -20.30
C PHE A 210 -5.61 -12.87 -20.51
N ALA A 211 -6.89 -12.53 -20.66
CA ALA A 211 -7.33 -11.15 -20.83
C ALA A 211 -6.87 -10.26 -19.67
N ILE A 212 -7.03 -10.72 -18.42
CA ILE A 212 -6.59 -9.98 -17.24
C ILE A 212 -5.06 -9.84 -17.20
N PHE A 213 -4.31 -10.93 -17.36
CA PHE A 213 -2.85 -10.90 -17.27
C PHE A 213 -2.21 -10.13 -18.41
N ASN A 214 -2.76 -10.22 -19.63
CA ASN A 214 -2.28 -9.46 -20.77
C ASN A 214 -2.44 -7.95 -20.53
N ARG A 215 -3.63 -7.49 -20.12
CA ARG A 215 -3.85 -6.06 -19.80
C ARG A 215 -2.94 -5.59 -18.70
N ARG A 216 -2.74 -6.39 -17.65
CA ARG A 216 -1.84 -6.02 -16.53
C ARG A 216 -0.39 -5.93 -16.98
N TYR A 217 0.05 -6.83 -17.86
CA TYR A 217 1.36 -6.78 -18.48
C TYR A 217 1.53 -5.51 -19.32
N ASP A 218 0.57 -5.20 -20.19
CA ASP A 218 0.58 -4.01 -21.06
C ASP A 218 0.56 -2.70 -20.25
N TYR A 219 -0.15 -2.68 -19.12
CA TYR A 219 -0.23 -1.51 -18.23
C TYR A 219 0.91 -1.45 -17.20
N GLY A 220 1.83 -2.38 -17.22
CA GLY A 220 2.91 -2.46 -16.23
C GLY A 220 2.40 -2.58 -14.79
N LYS A 221 1.27 -3.29 -14.55
CA LYS A 221 0.67 -3.42 -13.21
C LYS A 221 1.23 -4.60 -12.44
N PRO A 222 1.79 -4.39 -11.23
CA PRO A 222 2.32 -5.45 -10.38
C PRO A 222 1.30 -6.53 -10.06
N THR A 223 1.69 -7.80 -10.20
CA THR A 223 0.85 -8.94 -9.86
C THR A 223 1.61 -9.89 -8.95
N ILE A 224 1.02 -10.26 -7.81
CA ILE A 224 1.52 -11.26 -6.89
C ILE A 224 0.68 -12.52 -7.07
N ILE A 225 1.32 -13.65 -7.36
CA ILE A 225 0.63 -14.91 -7.65
C ILE A 225 1.15 -15.98 -6.73
N THR A 226 0.24 -16.79 -6.21
CA THR A 226 0.59 -18.04 -5.55
C THR A 226 0.11 -19.23 -6.37
N THR A 227 0.89 -20.30 -6.37
CA THR A 227 0.56 -21.53 -7.07
C THR A 227 1.24 -22.76 -6.44
N ASN A 228 0.66 -23.94 -6.63
CA ASN A 228 1.28 -25.20 -6.25
C ASN A 228 2.15 -25.81 -7.36
N TYR A 229 2.25 -25.16 -8.50
CA TYR A 229 2.80 -25.75 -9.72
C TYR A 229 4.09 -25.03 -10.16
N SER A 230 5.02 -25.79 -10.72
CA SER A 230 6.14 -25.23 -11.48
C SER A 230 5.64 -24.53 -12.75
N GLY A 231 6.48 -23.72 -13.41
CA GLY A 231 6.06 -23.06 -14.64
C GLY A 231 5.57 -24.03 -15.72
N ALA A 232 6.26 -25.17 -15.91
CA ALA A 232 5.88 -26.18 -16.88
C ALA A 232 4.59 -26.94 -16.47
N ASP A 233 4.46 -27.25 -15.18
CA ASP A 233 3.26 -27.91 -14.67
C ASP A 233 2.06 -26.96 -14.63
N LEU A 234 2.30 -25.67 -14.43
CA LEU A 234 1.25 -24.65 -14.49
C LEU A 234 0.69 -24.55 -15.93
N ILE A 235 1.55 -24.60 -16.96
CA ILE A 235 1.09 -24.65 -18.37
C ILE A 235 0.15 -25.85 -18.55
N LYS A 236 0.60 -27.07 -18.19
CA LYS A 236 -0.24 -28.27 -18.27
C LYS A 236 -1.55 -28.12 -17.50
N ARG A 237 -1.50 -27.45 -16.36
CA ARG A 237 -2.65 -27.27 -15.47
C ARG A 237 -3.66 -26.26 -15.99
N LEU A 238 -3.21 -25.24 -16.73
CA LEU A 238 -4.06 -24.23 -17.35
C LEU A 238 -4.54 -24.63 -18.74
N THR A 239 -3.91 -25.63 -19.37
CA THR A 239 -4.32 -26.15 -20.68
C THR A 239 -5.67 -26.84 -20.54
N PRO A 240 -6.68 -26.48 -21.34
CA PRO A 240 -7.96 -27.18 -21.42
C PRO A 240 -7.77 -28.68 -21.74
N LYS A 241 -8.78 -29.48 -21.39
CA LYS A 241 -8.75 -30.89 -21.76
C LYS A 241 -8.73 -31.04 -23.27
N PRO A 242 -8.09 -32.12 -23.80
CA PRO A 242 -8.13 -32.42 -25.22
C PRO A 242 -9.56 -32.44 -25.76
N ASP A 243 -9.72 -31.95 -26.96
CA ASP A 243 -10.96 -32.08 -27.74
C ASP A 243 -11.21 -33.52 -28.21
N MET A 244 -12.24 -33.70 -29.02
CA MET A 244 -12.59 -35.03 -29.59
C MET A 244 -11.50 -35.58 -30.53
N SER A 245 -10.59 -34.75 -31.05
CA SER A 245 -9.44 -35.15 -31.86
C SER A 245 -8.24 -35.63 -31.02
N GLY A 246 -8.30 -35.46 -29.71
CA GLY A 246 -7.21 -35.76 -28.79
C GLY A 246 -6.16 -34.64 -28.70
N TYR A 247 -6.40 -33.48 -29.34
CA TYR A 247 -5.51 -32.32 -29.29
C TYR A 247 -5.88 -31.40 -28.14
N ALA A 248 -4.87 -30.94 -27.38
CA ALA A 248 -5.00 -29.95 -26.36
C ALA A 248 -4.19 -28.71 -26.73
N ASP A 249 -4.85 -27.58 -26.97
CA ASP A 249 -4.17 -26.32 -27.26
C ASP A 249 -3.64 -25.70 -25.98
N ASP A 250 -2.33 -25.60 -25.85
CA ASP A 250 -1.64 -24.99 -24.72
C ASP A 250 -1.18 -23.54 -25.00
N THR A 251 -1.52 -22.98 -26.14
CA THR A 251 -1.06 -21.65 -26.58
C THR A 251 -1.43 -20.57 -25.58
N THR A 252 -2.70 -20.50 -25.15
CA THR A 252 -3.17 -19.54 -24.15
C THR A 252 -2.50 -19.74 -22.79
N ALA A 253 -2.34 -21.00 -22.37
CA ALA A 253 -1.68 -21.33 -21.09
C ALA A 253 -0.20 -20.90 -21.10
N ARG A 254 0.52 -21.13 -22.20
CA ARG A 254 1.90 -20.66 -22.40
C ARG A 254 1.97 -19.13 -22.37
N ALA A 255 1.08 -18.46 -23.06
CA ALA A 255 1.03 -17.00 -23.10
C ALA A 255 0.77 -16.41 -21.70
N ILE A 256 -0.11 -17.01 -20.89
CA ILE A 256 -0.33 -16.62 -19.49
C ILE A 256 0.98 -16.74 -18.71
N VAL A 257 1.63 -17.90 -18.74
CA VAL A 257 2.83 -18.16 -17.96
C VAL A 257 4.00 -17.28 -18.41
N ASP A 258 4.13 -16.99 -19.69
CA ASP A 258 5.13 -16.09 -20.25
C ASP A 258 4.99 -14.67 -19.68
N ARG A 259 3.78 -14.11 -19.71
CA ARG A 259 3.51 -12.78 -19.15
C ARG A 259 3.73 -12.70 -17.64
N LEU A 260 3.39 -13.76 -16.93
CA LEU A 260 3.63 -13.84 -15.49
C LEU A 260 5.11 -13.91 -15.13
N ARG A 261 5.92 -14.58 -15.95
CA ARG A 261 7.37 -14.79 -15.69
C ARG A 261 8.25 -13.70 -16.27
N GLY A 262 7.82 -13.05 -17.34
CA GLY A 262 8.62 -12.03 -18.02
C GLY A 262 9.02 -10.84 -17.15
N THR A 263 8.21 -10.51 -16.13
CA THR A 263 8.46 -9.39 -15.20
C THR A 263 8.56 -9.83 -13.74
N ALA A 264 8.40 -11.11 -13.44
CA ALA A 264 8.25 -11.60 -12.07
C ALA A 264 9.56 -12.08 -11.45
N SER A 265 9.82 -11.62 -10.22
CA SER A 265 10.71 -12.33 -9.30
C SER A 265 10.03 -13.62 -8.83
N THR A 266 10.80 -14.70 -8.67
CA THR A 266 10.24 -16.00 -8.26
C THR A 266 10.70 -16.36 -6.85
N ILE A 267 9.76 -16.77 -6.00
CA ILE A 267 10.00 -17.38 -4.69
C ILE A 267 9.52 -18.83 -4.77
N ILE A 268 10.40 -19.77 -4.45
CA ILE A 268 10.05 -21.18 -4.34
C ILE A 268 10.09 -21.54 -2.86
N LEU A 269 8.92 -21.89 -2.31
CA LEU A 269 8.81 -22.42 -0.95
C LEU A 269 8.94 -23.94 -0.98
N GLU A 270 9.89 -24.44 -0.23
CA GLU A 270 10.18 -25.86 -0.10
C GLU A 270 9.77 -26.37 1.30
N GLY A 271 9.72 -27.70 1.46
CA GLY A 271 9.48 -28.34 2.73
C GLY A 271 8.10 -29.00 2.85
N GLU A 272 7.85 -29.56 4.05
CA GLU A 272 6.61 -30.23 4.37
C GLU A 272 5.46 -29.27 4.71
N SER A 273 4.25 -29.78 4.70
CA SER A 273 3.05 -29.02 5.08
C SER A 273 3.17 -28.53 6.53
N LYS A 274 2.88 -27.26 6.75
CA LYS A 274 2.85 -26.58 8.06
C LYS A 274 1.43 -26.56 8.67
N ARG A 275 0.50 -27.32 8.09
CA ARG A 275 -0.89 -27.46 8.57
C ARG A 275 -1.02 -28.61 9.53
#